data_0f6dcebb27fa0a0b50af9815856c5d38
#
_entry.id   0f6dcebb27fa0a0b50af9815856c5d38
#
_cell.length_a   1.000
_cell.length_b   1.000
_cell.length_c   1.000
_cell.angle_alpha   90.00
_cell.angle_beta   90.00
_cell.angle_gamma   90.00
#
_symmetry.space_group_name_H-M   'P 1'
#
loop_
_entity.id
_entity.type
_entity.pdbx_description
1 polymer ?
#
loop_
_entity_poly.entity_id
_entity_poly.type
_entity_poly.pdbx_seq_one_letter_code
_entity_poly.pdbx_strand_id
1 'polypeptide(L)'
;MTPGLDRARALLKRTRRVAVLTGAGMSAESGVPTFRDAQTGLWSQFDPMQLACEEGFRADPALVWRWYAWRRALVAEAKPNAGHRALAAARDKLSLITQNVDGLHVRAGSTHALELHGNILRSKCLSNCGKRFDTPEELPQGEPPRCLTCGDWLRPDVVWFGELLDPRILAAAESAAEDCDLMLVVGTSGLVYPAAGLPARAARRNAPVVIINPNESDLDDGADLVIRSTAALALPALFD
;
A
#
# COMPACT_ATOMS: atom_id res chain seq x y z
N MET A 1 -15.79 7.48 -22.74
CA MET A 1 -14.39 7.11 -22.40
C MET A 1 -13.80 8.22 -21.54
N THR A 2 -13.06 7.90 -20.51
CA THR A 2 -12.46 8.90 -19.60
C THR A 2 -11.39 9.70 -20.34
N PRO A 3 -11.44 11.04 -20.38
CA PRO A 3 -10.41 11.84 -21.00
C PRO A 3 -9.01 11.45 -20.48
N GLY A 4 -8.03 11.31 -21.36
CA GLY A 4 -6.67 10.94 -21.01
C GLY A 4 -6.34 9.43 -21.08
N LEU A 5 -7.34 8.52 -21.07
CA LEU A 5 -7.08 7.08 -21.08
C LEU A 5 -6.37 6.65 -22.37
N ASP A 6 -6.77 7.15 -23.53
CA ASP A 6 -6.14 6.82 -24.81
C ASP A 6 -4.68 7.31 -24.87
N ARG A 7 -4.41 8.49 -24.29
CA ARG A 7 -3.03 9.01 -24.18
C ARG A 7 -2.20 8.11 -23.28
N ALA A 8 -2.74 7.68 -22.14
CA ALA A 8 -2.07 6.75 -21.24
C ALA A 8 -1.80 5.39 -21.90
N ARG A 9 -2.77 4.85 -22.65
CA ARG A 9 -2.58 3.62 -23.46
C ARG A 9 -1.47 3.78 -24.50
N ALA A 10 -1.42 4.92 -25.18
CA ALA A 10 -0.36 5.21 -26.16
C ALA A 10 1.02 5.27 -25.51
N LEU A 11 1.14 5.82 -24.31
CA LEU A 11 2.36 5.76 -23.51
C LEU A 11 2.72 4.33 -23.15
N LEU A 12 1.77 3.57 -22.56
CA LEU A 12 1.98 2.20 -22.12
C LEU A 12 2.45 1.26 -23.24
N LYS A 13 1.91 1.42 -24.46
CA LYS A 13 2.31 0.63 -25.63
C LYS A 13 3.77 0.82 -26.04
N ARG A 14 4.36 1.95 -25.70
CA ARG A 14 5.75 2.30 -26.06
C ARG A 14 6.76 1.95 -24.96
N THR A 15 6.28 1.53 -23.80
CA THR A 15 7.12 1.26 -22.63
C THR A 15 7.41 -0.22 -22.47
N ARG A 16 8.57 -0.54 -21.93
CA ARG A 16 8.98 -1.91 -21.59
C ARG A 16 8.97 -2.14 -20.09
N ARG A 17 9.25 -1.11 -19.29
CA ARG A 17 9.34 -1.16 -17.83
C ARG A 17 8.41 -0.12 -17.25
N VAL A 18 7.40 -0.57 -16.56
CA VAL A 18 6.42 0.29 -15.89
C VAL A 18 6.58 0.15 -14.39
N ALA A 19 6.83 1.25 -13.67
CA ALA A 19 6.71 1.28 -12.24
C ALA A 19 5.28 1.72 -11.85
N VAL A 20 4.68 1.01 -10.91
CA VAL A 20 3.33 1.33 -10.43
C VAL A 20 3.39 1.56 -8.92
N LEU A 21 3.07 2.78 -8.48
CA LEU A 21 2.89 3.10 -7.06
C LEU A 21 1.41 3.11 -6.72
N THR A 22 1.00 2.31 -5.75
CA THR A 22 -0.39 2.27 -5.29
C THR A 22 -0.53 2.74 -3.84
N GLY A 23 -1.64 3.42 -3.55
CA GLY A 23 -2.07 3.80 -2.21
C GLY A 23 -3.47 3.30 -1.88
N ALA A 24 -4.06 3.78 -0.79
CA ALA A 24 -5.30 3.26 -0.23
C ALA A 24 -6.50 3.32 -1.21
N GLY A 25 -6.53 4.30 -2.12
CA GLY A 25 -7.55 4.40 -3.16
C GLY A 25 -7.57 3.21 -4.13
N MET A 26 -6.47 2.46 -4.25
CA MET A 26 -6.42 1.20 -5.00
C MET A 26 -7.39 0.16 -4.43
N SER A 27 -7.59 0.15 -3.11
CA SER A 27 -8.38 -0.86 -2.39
C SER A 27 -9.75 -0.35 -1.94
N ALA A 28 -10.08 0.92 -2.20
CA ALA A 28 -11.35 1.53 -1.80
C ALA A 28 -12.56 0.76 -2.35
N GLU A 29 -12.55 0.40 -3.63
CA GLU A 29 -13.62 -0.39 -4.28
C GLU A 29 -13.61 -1.89 -3.88
N SER A 30 -12.63 -2.32 -3.10
CA SER A 30 -12.62 -3.62 -2.44
C SER A 30 -13.26 -3.60 -1.04
N GLY A 31 -13.72 -2.43 -0.59
CA GLY A 31 -14.31 -2.24 0.74
C GLY A 31 -13.29 -2.10 1.86
N VAL A 32 -12.00 -1.91 1.56
CA VAL A 32 -10.99 -1.63 2.58
C VAL A 32 -10.96 -0.11 2.83
N PRO A 33 -11.34 0.34 4.03
CA PRO A 33 -11.30 1.76 4.37
C PRO A 33 -9.86 2.27 4.37
N THR A 34 -9.67 3.52 3.95
CA THR A 34 -8.37 4.17 4.09
C THR A 34 -8.00 4.29 5.57
N PHE A 35 -6.73 4.56 5.85
CA PHE A 35 -6.30 4.76 7.24
C PHE A 35 -7.09 5.88 7.94
N ARG A 36 -7.50 6.92 7.20
CA ARG A 36 -8.33 8.03 7.72
C ARG A 36 -9.79 7.63 7.90
N ASP A 37 -10.33 6.81 6.98
CA ASP A 37 -11.72 6.35 7.03
C ASP A 37 -11.94 5.25 8.10
N ALA A 38 -10.85 4.64 8.58
CA ALA A 38 -10.91 3.63 9.65
C ALA A 38 -11.33 4.20 11.02
N GLN A 39 -11.62 5.50 11.11
CA GLN A 39 -12.17 6.18 12.28
C GLN A 39 -13.71 6.11 12.32
N THR A 40 -14.28 4.90 12.34
CA THR A 40 -15.73 4.71 12.41
C THR A 40 -16.13 3.95 13.66
N GLY A 41 -17.33 4.18 14.14
CA GLY A 41 -17.89 3.47 15.30
C GLY A 41 -17.05 3.65 16.55
N LEU A 42 -16.73 2.54 17.23
CA LEU A 42 -15.93 2.55 18.47
C LEU A 42 -14.54 3.19 18.31
N TRP A 43 -13.98 3.11 17.10
CA TRP A 43 -12.62 3.60 16.83
C TRP A 43 -12.54 5.09 16.48
N SER A 44 -13.67 5.76 16.28
CA SER A 44 -13.73 7.20 15.97
C SER A 44 -13.17 8.10 17.07
N GLN A 45 -13.13 7.62 18.31
CA GLN A 45 -12.61 8.35 19.46
C GLN A 45 -11.08 8.24 19.64
N PHE A 46 -10.40 7.41 18.84
CA PHE A 46 -8.95 7.23 18.92
C PHE A 46 -8.28 7.89 17.73
N ASP A 47 -7.14 8.54 17.98
CA ASP A 47 -6.27 9.02 16.92
C ASP A 47 -5.53 7.83 16.27
N PRO A 48 -5.72 7.55 14.96
CA PRO A 48 -5.02 6.49 14.27
C PRO A 48 -3.49 6.63 14.33
N MET A 49 -2.99 7.86 14.41
CA MET A 49 -1.55 8.11 14.57
C MET A 49 -1.04 7.55 15.89
N GLN A 50 -1.82 7.65 16.96
CA GLN A 50 -1.48 7.07 18.26
C GLN A 50 -1.56 5.54 18.25
N LEU A 51 -2.52 4.95 17.49
CA LEU A 51 -2.66 3.51 17.37
C LEU A 51 -1.63 2.88 16.42
N ALA A 52 -0.99 3.69 15.58
CA ALA A 52 0.00 3.23 14.62
C ALA A 52 1.42 3.78 14.93
N CYS A 53 1.82 3.76 16.19
CA CYS A 53 3.18 4.08 16.64
C CYS A 53 3.60 3.15 17.80
N GLU A 54 4.91 3.06 18.05
CA GLU A 54 5.46 2.21 19.09
C GLU A 54 5.04 2.68 20.50
N GLU A 55 4.99 3.99 20.71
CA GLU A 55 4.60 4.60 21.98
C GLU A 55 3.16 4.23 22.35
N GLY A 56 2.23 4.34 21.42
CA GLY A 56 0.84 3.95 21.61
C GLY A 56 0.69 2.46 21.91
N PHE A 57 1.45 1.61 21.20
CA PHE A 57 1.46 0.18 21.49
C PHE A 57 2.02 -0.14 22.89
N ARG A 58 3.08 0.52 23.31
CA ARG A 58 3.65 0.31 24.66
C ARG A 58 2.74 0.83 25.77
N ALA A 59 1.97 1.88 25.51
CA ALA A 59 1.00 2.44 26.45
C ALA A 59 -0.20 1.52 26.67
N ASP A 60 -0.75 0.92 25.62
CA ASP A 60 -1.85 -0.05 25.68
C ASP A 60 -1.74 -1.10 24.56
N PRO A 61 -0.94 -2.16 24.78
CA PRO A 61 -0.75 -3.22 23.79
C PRO A 61 -2.06 -3.92 23.41
N ALA A 62 -2.97 -4.08 24.38
CA ALA A 62 -4.24 -4.76 24.16
C ALA A 62 -5.18 -3.94 23.29
N LEU A 63 -5.24 -2.63 23.48
CA LEU A 63 -6.04 -1.72 22.65
C LEU A 63 -5.57 -1.76 21.20
N VAL A 64 -4.27 -1.55 20.98
CA VAL A 64 -3.69 -1.53 19.63
C VAL A 64 -3.84 -2.89 18.96
N TRP A 65 -3.64 -3.99 19.68
CA TRP A 65 -3.83 -5.34 19.14
C TRP A 65 -5.26 -5.57 18.68
N ARG A 66 -6.29 -5.18 19.48
CA ARG A 66 -7.71 -5.27 19.12
C ARG A 66 -8.04 -4.41 17.89
N TRP A 67 -7.48 -3.20 17.80
CA TRP A 67 -7.67 -2.35 16.64
C TRP A 67 -7.14 -2.99 15.36
N TYR A 68 -5.95 -3.57 15.42
CA TYR A 68 -5.41 -4.30 14.28
C TYR A 68 -6.16 -5.60 13.99
N ALA A 69 -6.66 -6.30 15.01
CA ALA A 69 -7.51 -7.48 14.81
C ALA A 69 -8.79 -7.14 14.04
N TRP A 70 -9.44 -6.04 14.41
CA TRP A 70 -10.60 -5.52 13.67
C TRP A 70 -10.24 -5.18 12.22
N ARG A 71 -9.13 -4.48 11.98
CA ARG A 71 -8.69 -4.17 10.60
C ARG A 71 -8.37 -5.43 9.79
N ARG A 72 -7.76 -6.43 10.41
CA ARG A 72 -7.49 -7.73 9.77
C ARG A 72 -8.76 -8.43 9.33
N ALA A 73 -9.81 -8.40 10.15
CA ALA A 73 -11.11 -8.97 9.80
C ALA A 73 -11.71 -8.30 8.56
N LEU A 74 -11.68 -6.96 8.49
CA LEU A 74 -12.12 -6.22 7.30
C LEU A 74 -11.32 -6.60 6.04
N VAL A 75 -10.00 -6.70 6.17
CA VAL A 75 -9.11 -7.07 5.05
C VAL A 75 -9.33 -8.52 4.62
N ALA A 76 -9.61 -9.44 5.55
CA ALA A 76 -9.88 -10.84 5.24
C ALA A 76 -11.14 -11.01 4.38
N GLU A 77 -12.19 -10.25 4.66
CA GLU A 77 -13.45 -10.26 3.89
C GLU A 77 -13.31 -9.59 2.52
N ALA A 78 -12.42 -8.61 2.40
CA ALA A 78 -12.20 -7.87 1.17
C ALA A 78 -11.68 -8.77 0.05
N LYS A 79 -12.11 -8.48 -1.19
CA LYS A 79 -11.65 -9.20 -2.38
C LYS A 79 -10.89 -8.26 -3.32
N PRO A 80 -9.83 -8.74 -4.00
CA PRO A 80 -9.17 -7.96 -5.04
C PRO A 80 -10.19 -7.47 -6.08
N ASN A 81 -10.19 -6.17 -6.38
CA ASN A 81 -11.05 -5.58 -7.40
C ASN A 81 -10.46 -5.75 -8.81
N ALA A 82 -11.15 -5.23 -9.82
CA ALA A 82 -10.74 -5.36 -11.21
C ALA A 82 -9.37 -4.73 -11.49
N GLY A 83 -9.02 -3.62 -10.81
CA GLY A 83 -7.72 -2.98 -10.92
C GLY A 83 -6.58 -3.87 -10.42
N HIS A 84 -6.74 -4.52 -9.26
CA HIS A 84 -5.76 -5.48 -8.75
C HIS A 84 -5.51 -6.63 -9.74
N ARG A 85 -6.59 -7.17 -10.33
CA ARG A 85 -6.49 -8.25 -11.33
C ARG A 85 -5.81 -7.79 -12.62
N ALA A 86 -6.10 -6.57 -13.08
CA ALA A 86 -5.45 -6.00 -14.26
C ALA A 86 -3.94 -5.86 -14.06
N LEU A 87 -3.50 -5.34 -12.91
CA LEU A 87 -2.07 -5.25 -12.58
C LEU A 87 -1.42 -6.64 -12.47
N ALA A 88 -2.11 -7.61 -11.86
CA ALA A 88 -1.60 -8.98 -11.75
C ALA A 88 -1.46 -9.67 -13.13
N ALA A 89 -2.39 -9.43 -14.06
CA ALA A 89 -2.30 -9.94 -15.42
C ALA A 89 -1.11 -9.35 -16.20
N ALA A 90 -0.75 -8.09 -15.93
CA ALA A 90 0.34 -7.38 -16.59
C ALA A 90 1.69 -7.51 -15.84
N ARG A 91 1.80 -8.32 -14.80
CA ARG A 91 2.92 -8.41 -13.85
C ARG A 91 4.32 -8.51 -14.48
N ASP A 92 4.45 -9.18 -15.64
CA ASP A 92 5.75 -9.40 -16.29
C ASP A 92 6.38 -8.10 -16.85
N LYS A 93 5.59 -7.03 -16.94
CA LYS A 93 6.01 -5.70 -17.40
C LYS A 93 6.06 -4.67 -16.27
N LEU A 94 5.63 -5.05 -15.06
CA LEU A 94 5.41 -4.14 -13.97
C LEU A 94 6.39 -4.36 -12.81
N SER A 95 6.91 -3.26 -12.28
CA SER A 95 7.45 -3.19 -10.93
C SER A 95 6.37 -2.57 -10.04
N LEU A 96 5.67 -3.42 -9.28
CA LEU A 96 4.56 -2.98 -8.43
C LEU A 96 5.06 -2.60 -7.03
N ILE A 97 4.82 -1.37 -6.66
CA ILE A 97 5.16 -0.77 -5.38
C ILE A 97 3.86 -0.39 -4.67
N THR A 98 3.67 -0.82 -3.45
CA THR A 98 2.44 -0.48 -2.72
C THR A 98 2.71 0.08 -1.33
N GLN A 99 1.94 1.09 -0.97
CA GLN A 99 1.83 1.62 0.39
C GLN A 99 0.79 0.85 1.21
N ASN A 100 -0.03 0.02 0.54
CA ASN A 100 -1.10 -0.71 1.19
C ASN A 100 -0.56 -1.91 1.96
N VAL A 101 -1.19 -2.16 3.11
CA VAL A 101 -0.83 -3.27 4.00
C VAL A 101 -1.84 -4.42 3.93
N ASP A 102 -2.82 -4.35 3.03
CA ASP A 102 -3.97 -5.26 2.95
C ASP A 102 -3.68 -6.61 2.26
N GLY A 103 -2.54 -6.72 1.57
CA GLY A 103 -2.17 -7.95 0.83
C GLY A 103 -3.03 -8.25 -0.41
N LEU A 104 -3.93 -7.33 -0.83
CA LEU A 104 -4.83 -7.58 -1.96
C LEU A 104 -4.10 -7.76 -3.30
N HIS A 105 -2.98 -7.07 -3.49
CA HIS A 105 -2.13 -7.26 -4.67
C HIS A 105 -1.59 -8.69 -4.76
N VAL A 106 -1.07 -9.22 -3.65
CA VAL A 106 -0.56 -10.60 -3.59
C VAL A 106 -1.70 -11.60 -3.81
N ARG A 107 -2.85 -11.38 -3.19
CA ARG A 107 -4.07 -12.20 -3.37
C ARG A 107 -4.63 -12.16 -4.78
N ALA A 108 -4.36 -11.08 -5.54
CA ALA A 108 -4.71 -10.98 -6.96
C ALA A 108 -3.71 -11.70 -7.89
N GLY A 109 -2.53 -12.11 -7.40
CA GLY A 109 -1.49 -12.77 -8.16
C GLY A 109 -0.23 -11.94 -8.41
N SER A 110 -0.11 -10.72 -7.87
CA SER A 110 1.09 -9.88 -7.93
C SER A 110 2.07 -10.28 -6.81
N THR A 111 2.67 -11.46 -6.92
CA THR A 111 3.50 -12.08 -5.85
C THR A 111 4.81 -11.36 -5.55
N HIS A 112 5.25 -10.46 -6.44
CA HIS A 112 6.50 -9.68 -6.30
C HIS A 112 6.24 -8.21 -5.97
N ALA A 113 5.05 -7.87 -5.42
CA ALA A 113 4.76 -6.52 -4.99
C ALA A 113 5.72 -6.07 -3.87
N LEU A 114 6.30 -4.87 -4.03
CA LEU A 114 7.13 -4.24 -3.01
C LEU A 114 6.23 -3.56 -1.98
N GLU A 115 6.01 -4.22 -0.84
CA GLU A 115 5.14 -3.75 0.25
C GLU A 115 5.92 -2.76 1.14
N LEU A 116 5.92 -1.48 0.79
CA LEU A 116 6.70 -0.43 1.47
C LEU A 116 6.37 -0.32 2.97
N HIS A 117 5.11 -0.47 3.32
CA HIS A 117 4.66 -0.32 4.71
C HIS A 117 4.35 -1.66 5.39
N GLY A 118 4.82 -2.78 4.81
CA GLY A 118 4.61 -4.12 5.36
C GLY A 118 3.24 -4.71 5.02
N ASN A 119 2.76 -5.65 5.87
CA ASN A 119 1.52 -6.37 5.62
C ASN A 119 0.81 -6.67 6.95
N ILE A 120 -0.47 -6.29 7.04
CA ILE A 120 -1.26 -6.42 8.26
C ILE A 120 -1.56 -7.88 8.63
N LEU A 121 -1.50 -8.80 7.65
CA LEU A 121 -1.76 -10.22 7.84
C LEU A 121 -0.57 -10.98 8.45
N ARG A 122 0.58 -10.32 8.57
CA ARG A 122 1.76 -10.86 9.26
C ARG A 122 1.97 -10.15 10.60
N SER A 123 2.74 -10.80 11.45
CA SER A 123 3.19 -10.26 12.73
C SER A 123 4.72 -10.29 12.82
N LYS A 124 5.30 -9.32 13.53
CA LYS A 124 6.73 -9.25 13.84
C LYS A 124 6.94 -9.04 15.33
N CYS A 125 8.12 -9.35 15.82
CA CYS A 125 8.51 -9.06 17.19
C CYS A 125 8.70 -7.56 17.40
N LEU A 126 8.23 -7.02 18.52
CA LEU A 126 8.40 -5.61 18.89
C LEU A 126 9.88 -5.25 19.05
N SER A 127 10.68 -6.07 19.74
CA SER A 127 12.13 -5.90 19.90
C SER A 127 12.95 -6.15 18.62
N ASN A 128 12.27 -6.35 17.48
CA ASN A 128 12.91 -6.55 16.18
C ASN A 128 14.00 -7.67 16.18
N CYS A 129 13.74 -8.79 16.86
CA CYS A 129 14.64 -9.95 16.86
C CYS A 129 14.75 -10.65 15.48
N GLY A 130 14.26 -10.01 14.42
CA GLY A 130 14.33 -10.46 13.03
C GLY A 130 13.28 -11.53 12.65
N LYS A 131 12.44 -11.95 13.58
CA LYS A 131 11.42 -12.96 13.31
C LYS A 131 10.11 -12.32 12.86
N ARG A 132 9.59 -12.82 11.73
CA ARG A 132 8.23 -12.58 11.25
C ARG A 132 7.44 -13.86 11.38
N PHE A 133 6.16 -13.73 11.62
CA PHE A 133 5.25 -14.83 11.84
C PHE A 133 3.98 -14.58 11.04
N ASP A 134 3.39 -15.64 10.52
CA ASP A 134 2.01 -15.56 10.06
C ASP A 134 1.13 -15.26 11.27
N THR A 135 0.19 -14.35 11.09
CA THR A 135 -0.73 -14.05 12.18
C THR A 135 -1.66 -15.24 12.36
N PRO A 136 -1.83 -15.76 13.59
CA PRO A 136 -2.76 -16.86 13.86
C PRO A 136 -4.17 -16.53 13.36
N GLU A 137 -4.89 -17.50 12.79
CA GLU A 137 -6.29 -17.32 12.37
C GLU A 137 -7.18 -16.93 13.55
N GLU A 138 -6.97 -17.56 14.70
CA GLU A 138 -7.60 -17.19 15.97
C GLU A 138 -6.69 -16.20 16.71
N LEU A 139 -7.06 -14.94 16.69
CA LEU A 139 -6.34 -13.92 17.44
C LEU A 139 -6.71 -13.99 18.92
N PRO A 140 -5.73 -14.01 19.84
CA PRO A 140 -6.02 -13.95 21.26
C PRO A 140 -6.83 -12.69 21.55
N GLN A 141 -7.91 -12.87 22.32
CA GLN A 141 -8.66 -11.73 22.84
C GLN A 141 -7.87 -11.11 23.99
N GLY A 142 -7.62 -9.81 23.92
CA GLY A 142 -6.89 -9.08 24.95
C GLY A 142 -5.48 -8.73 24.55
N GLU A 143 -4.49 -9.24 25.25
CA GLU A 143 -3.08 -8.89 24.99
C GLU A 143 -2.52 -9.58 23.73
N PRO A 144 -1.58 -8.90 23.03
CA PRO A 144 -0.89 -9.51 21.90
C PRO A 144 -0.08 -10.74 22.33
N PRO A 145 0.16 -11.72 21.42
CA PRO A 145 1.01 -12.86 21.71
C PRO A 145 2.46 -12.46 22.04
N ARG A 146 3.14 -13.35 22.72
CA ARG A 146 4.58 -13.21 22.99
C ARG A 146 5.41 -13.87 21.89
N CYS A 147 6.52 -13.23 21.55
CA CYS A 147 7.52 -13.80 20.65
C CYS A 147 8.17 -15.04 21.27
N LEU A 148 8.09 -16.16 20.59
CA LEU A 148 8.66 -17.44 21.07
C LEU A 148 10.20 -17.42 21.12
N THR A 149 10.84 -16.43 20.46
CA THR A 149 12.32 -16.32 20.40
C THR A 149 12.87 -15.49 21.55
N CYS A 150 12.25 -14.36 21.89
CA CYS A 150 12.78 -13.41 22.86
C CYS A 150 11.81 -13.03 24.00
N GLY A 151 10.57 -13.54 23.95
CA GLY A 151 9.55 -13.28 24.98
C GLY A 151 8.88 -11.90 24.90
N ASP A 152 9.31 -11.01 24.01
CA ASP A 152 8.68 -9.71 23.85
C ASP A 152 7.35 -9.82 23.07
N TRP A 153 6.59 -8.75 23.01
CA TRP A 153 5.31 -8.71 22.32
C TRP A 153 5.45 -8.96 20.81
N LEU A 154 4.48 -9.67 20.24
CA LEU A 154 4.24 -9.64 18.80
C LEU A 154 3.35 -8.44 18.46
N ARG A 155 3.61 -7.85 17.32
CA ARG A 155 2.85 -6.74 16.75
C ARG A 155 2.59 -6.97 15.27
N PRO A 156 1.63 -6.27 14.64
CA PRO A 156 1.46 -6.33 13.18
C PRO A 156 2.76 -5.97 12.44
N ASP A 157 3.07 -6.70 11.37
CA ASP A 157 4.23 -6.42 10.50
C ASP A 157 3.92 -5.26 9.55
N VAL A 158 3.60 -4.12 10.14
CA VAL A 158 3.41 -2.85 9.42
C VAL A 158 4.45 -1.84 9.89
N VAL A 159 4.81 -0.91 9.03
CA VAL A 159 5.66 0.23 9.41
C VAL A 159 4.77 1.24 10.12
N TRP A 160 5.12 1.57 11.35
CA TRP A 160 4.45 2.57 12.16
C TRP A 160 5.02 3.97 11.92
N PHE A 161 4.28 4.98 12.29
CA PHE A 161 4.79 6.36 12.27
C PHE A 161 6.02 6.48 13.17
N GLY A 162 7.05 7.16 12.67
CA GLY A 162 8.36 7.24 13.30
C GLY A 162 9.32 6.08 12.99
N GLU A 163 8.85 4.98 12.38
CA GLU A 163 9.71 3.89 11.95
C GLU A 163 10.29 4.10 10.55
N LEU A 164 11.48 3.57 10.34
CA LEU A 164 12.11 3.51 9.02
C LEU A 164 11.51 2.37 8.19
N LEU A 165 11.40 2.58 6.89
CA LEU A 165 11.08 1.50 5.94
C LEU A 165 12.23 0.47 5.89
N ASP A 166 11.93 -0.78 5.49
CA ASP A 166 12.99 -1.75 5.20
C ASP A 166 13.89 -1.18 4.07
N PRO A 167 15.18 -0.95 4.34
CA PRO A 167 16.06 -0.28 3.38
C PRO A 167 16.21 -1.06 2.07
N ARG A 168 16.04 -2.39 2.08
CA ARG A 168 16.11 -3.22 0.88
C ARG A 168 14.88 -3.02 0.01
N ILE A 169 13.69 -2.94 0.63
CA ILE A 169 12.42 -2.72 -0.09
C ILE A 169 12.40 -1.30 -0.64
N LEU A 170 12.84 -0.32 0.15
CA LEU A 170 12.93 1.06 -0.31
C LEU A 170 13.91 1.22 -1.48
N ALA A 171 15.11 0.67 -1.38
CA ALA A 171 16.10 0.71 -2.45
C ALA A 171 15.58 0.05 -3.74
N ALA A 172 14.88 -1.09 -3.63
CA ALA A 172 14.26 -1.74 -4.78
C ALA A 172 13.15 -0.87 -5.41
N ALA A 173 12.35 -0.19 -4.60
CA ALA A 173 11.31 0.72 -5.08
C ALA A 173 11.90 1.97 -5.75
N GLU A 174 12.97 2.53 -5.19
CA GLU A 174 13.70 3.65 -5.77
C GLU A 174 14.34 3.28 -7.11
N SER A 175 15.02 2.12 -7.18
CA SER A 175 15.57 1.60 -8.45
C SER A 175 14.47 1.39 -9.49
N ALA A 176 13.35 0.78 -9.11
CA ALA A 176 12.22 0.58 -10.02
C ALA A 176 11.66 1.91 -10.56
N ALA A 177 11.60 2.94 -9.73
CA ALA A 177 11.16 4.27 -10.15
C ALA A 177 12.18 4.98 -11.06
N GLU A 178 13.48 4.80 -10.81
CA GLU A 178 14.55 5.41 -11.62
C GLU A 178 14.78 4.70 -12.96
N ASP A 179 14.48 3.41 -13.02
CA ASP A 179 14.70 2.58 -14.21
C ASP A 179 13.47 2.42 -15.10
N CYS A 180 12.31 2.95 -14.71
CA CYS A 180 11.08 2.79 -15.49
C CYS A 180 11.06 3.72 -16.71
N ASP A 181 10.28 3.29 -17.71
CA ASP A 181 9.96 4.08 -18.91
C ASP A 181 8.60 4.81 -18.75
N LEU A 182 7.83 4.43 -17.72
CA LEU A 182 6.54 5.01 -17.35
C LEU A 182 6.29 4.80 -15.86
N MET A 183 5.90 5.84 -15.14
CA MET A 183 5.44 5.78 -13.76
C MET A 183 3.93 5.93 -13.70
N LEU A 184 3.23 4.91 -13.19
CA LEU A 184 1.81 4.98 -12.85
C LEU A 184 1.65 5.21 -11.35
N VAL A 185 0.83 6.16 -10.98
CA VAL A 185 0.50 6.48 -9.58
C VAL A 185 -0.99 6.28 -9.40
N VAL A 186 -1.40 5.38 -8.50
CA VAL A 186 -2.78 4.95 -8.40
C VAL A 186 -3.30 5.08 -6.97
N GLY A 187 -4.33 5.90 -6.79
CA GLY A 187 -5.08 5.99 -5.54
C GLY A 187 -4.26 6.40 -4.32
N THR A 188 -3.31 7.32 -4.45
CA THR A 188 -2.54 7.87 -3.32
C THR A 188 -2.71 9.37 -3.22
N SER A 189 -2.70 9.90 -1.99
CA SER A 189 -2.75 11.34 -1.72
C SER A 189 -1.44 12.07 -1.95
N GLY A 190 -0.30 11.34 -1.96
CA GLY A 190 1.02 11.95 -2.09
C GLY A 190 1.61 12.54 -0.81
N LEU A 191 0.98 12.29 0.35
CA LEU A 191 1.38 12.92 1.62
C LEU A 191 2.42 12.13 2.43
N VAL A 192 2.62 10.84 2.13
CA VAL A 192 3.45 9.95 2.97
C VAL A 192 4.81 9.72 2.33
N TYR A 193 5.85 10.27 2.95
CA TYR A 193 7.24 10.07 2.54
C TYR A 193 7.86 8.86 3.25
N PRO A 194 8.83 8.16 2.58
CA PRO A 194 9.48 8.50 1.31
C PRO A 194 8.71 8.08 0.05
N ALA A 195 7.61 7.33 0.13
CA ALA A 195 6.86 6.80 -1.00
C ALA A 195 6.39 7.89 -1.98
N ALA A 196 5.92 9.03 -1.45
CA ALA A 196 5.49 10.19 -2.25
C ALA A 196 6.61 10.80 -3.11
N GLY A 197 7.86 10.52 -2.82
CA GLY A 197 9.02 10.97 -3.60
C GLY A 197 9.33 10.13 -4.84
N LEU A 198 8.77 8.92 -4.97
CA LEU A 198 9.07 8.00 -6.07
C LEU A 198 8.67 8.54 -7.46
N PRO A 199 7.50 9.18 -7.65
CA PRO A 199 7.14 9.77 -8.94
C PRO A 199 8.13 10.85 -9.39
N ALA A 200 8.61 11.70 -8.47
CA ALA A 200 9.60 12.70 -8.77
C ALA A 200 10.98 12.10 -9.14
N ARG A 201 11.33 10.92 -8.64
CA ARG A 201 12.53 10.20 -9.09
C ARG A 201 12.38 9.74 -10.55
N ALA A 202 11.24 9.16 -10.91
CA ALA A 202 10.94 8.77 -12.28
C ALA A 202 10.98 9.99 -13.24
N ALA A 203 10.33 11.10 -12.86
CA ALA A 203 10.33 12.34 -13.65
C ALA A 203 11.75 12.89 -13.89
N ARG A 204 12.64 12.85 -12.89
CA ARG A 204 14.05 13.24 -13.05
C ARG A 204 14.82 12.38 -14.05
N ARG A 205 14.34 11.16 -14.32
CA ARG A 205 14.89 10.25 -15.34
C ARG A 205 14.13 10.35 -16.67
N ASN A 206 13.29 11.39 -16.84
CA ASN A 206 12.45 11.67 -18.02
C ASN A 206 11.39 10.58 -18.28
N ALA A 207 11.03 9.77 -17.29
CA ALA A 207 9.89 8.87 -17.39
C ALA A 207 8.59 9.68 -17.18
N PRO A 208 7.60 9.59 -18.09
CA PRO A 208 6.31 10.23 -17.89
C PRO A 208 5.63 9.70 -16.63
N VAL A 209 4.96 10.61 -15.91
CA VAL A 209 4.17 10.29 -14.71
C VAL A 209 2.70 10.41 -15.04
N VAL A 210 1.95 9.31 -14.87
CA VAL A 210 0.50 9.24 -15.07
C VAL A 210 -0.17 8.92 -13.73
N ILE A 211 -1.08 9.79 -13.30
CA ILE A 211 -1.85 9.62 -12.07
C ILE A 211 -3.26 9.13 -12.41
N ILE A 212 -3.70 8.12 -11.67
CA ILE A 212 -5.09 7.60 -11.68
C ILE A 212 -5.64 7.80 -10.28
N ASN A 213 -6.48 8.81 -10.11
CA ASN A 213 -7.08 9.14 -8.82
C ASN A 213 -8.39 9.90 -9.04
N PRO A 214 -9.51 9.51 -8.40
CA PRO A 214 -10.77 10.24 -8.53
C PRO A 214 -10.69 11.64 -7.92
N ASN A 215 -9.87 11.82 -6.89
CA ASN A 215 -9.69 13.08 -6.17
C ASN A 215 -8.36 13.75 -6.52
N GLU A 216 -8.23 15.01 -6.18
CA GLU A 216 -6.96 15.73 -6.24
C GLU A 216 -5.95 15.16 -5.25
N SER A 217 -4.68 15.28 -5.58
CA SER A 217 -3.55 14.82 -4.77
C SER A 217 -2.38 15.79 -4.86
N ASP A 218 -1.50 15.77 -3.87
CA ASP A 218 -0.29 16.61 -3.84
C ASP A 218 0.71 16.28 -4.96
N LEU A 219 0.46 15.21 -5.71
CA LEU A 219 1.31 14.79 -6.84
C LEU A 219 0.83 15.30 -8.20
N ASP A 220 -0.35 15.88 -8.28
CA ASP A 220 -0.99 16.26 -9.55
C ASP A 220 -0.17 17.26 -10.35
N ASP A 221 0.43 18.26 -9.70
CA ASP A 221 1.24 19.28 -10.34
C ASP A 221 2.52 18.74 -10.99
N GLY A 222 3.01 17.59 -10.51
CA GLY A 222 4.19 16.90 -11.05
C GLY A 222 3.88 15.85 -12.11
N ALA A 223 2.62 15.70 -12.53
CA ALA A 223 2.19 14.65 -13.45
C ALA A 223 2.09 15.16 -14.90
N ASP A 224 2.49 14.31 -15.85
CA ASP A 224 2.28 14.57 -17.30
C ASP A 224 0.84 14.34 -17.73
N LEU A 225 0.11 13.52 -16.95
CA LEU A 225 -1.28 13.19 -17.20
C LEU A 225 -1.99 12.76 -15.92
N VAL A 226 -3.16 13.35 -15.69
CA VAL A 226 -4.06 12.95 -14.59
C VAL A 226 -5.36 12.38 -15.16
N ILE A 227 -5.72 11.18 -14.72
CA ILE A 227 -6.96 10.49 -15.06
C ILE A 227 -7.86 10.48 -13.82
N ARG A 228 -8.92 11.26 -13.84
CA ARG A 228 -9.93 11.32 -12.78
C ARG A 228 -10.87 10.13 -12.87
N SER A 229 -10.41 9.02 -12.30
CA SER A 229 -11.14 7.74 -12.27
C SER A 229 -10.70 6.90 -11.08
N THR A 230 -11.52 5.92 -10.72
CA THR A 230 -11.14 4.91 -9.74
C THR A 230 -10.19 3.88 -10.36
N ALA A 231 -9.44 3.20 -9.50
CA ALA A 231 -8.48 2.17 -9.93
C ALA A 231 -9.17 0.99 -10.63
N ALA A 232 -10.33 0.55 -10.11
CA ALA A 232 -11.03 -0.60 -10.65
C ALA A 232 -11.68 -0.34 -12.03
N LEU A 233 -11.91 0.93 -12.38
CA LEU A 233 -12.41 1.31 -13.70
C LEU A 233 -11.27 1.59 -14.69
N ALA A 234 -10.27 2.36 -14.28
CA ALA A 234 -9.23 2.82 -15.19
C ALA A 234 -8.20 1.75 -15.55
N LEU A 235 -7.76 0.93 -14.57
CA LEU A 235 -6.68 -0.03 -14.82
C LEU A 235 -7.06 -1.15 -15.79
N PRO A 236 -8.23 -1.81 -15.71
CA PRO A 236 -8.63 -2.76 -16.75
C PRO A 236 -8.63 -2.12 -18.13
N ALA A 237 -9.28 -0.95 -18.24
CA ALA A 237 -9.34 -0.23 -19.50
C ALA A 237 -7.98 0.25 -20.03
N LEU A 238 -6.97 0.42 -19.16
CA LEU A 238 -5.62 0.81 -19.57
C LEU A 238 -4.80 -0.37 -20.10
N PHE A 239 -4.99 -1.57 -19.53
CA PHE A 239 -4.19 -2.76 -19.85
C PHE A 239 -4.85 -3.70 -20.87
N ASP A 240 -6.12 -3.47 -21.23
CA ASP A 240 -6.81 -4.10 -22.36
C ASP A 240 -6.29 -3.54 -23.71
#